data_26b255d826a7a7faf2e6feb3c6340e9f
#
_entry.id   26b255d826a7a7faf2e6feb3c6340e9f
#
_cell.length_a   1.000
_cell.length_b   1.000
_cell.length_c   1.000
_cell.angle_alpha   90.00
_cell.angle_beta   90.00
_cell.angle_gamma   90.00
#
_symmetry.space_group_name_H-M   'P 1'
#
loop_
_entity.id
_entity.type
_entity.pdbx_description
1 polymer ?
#
loop_
_entity_poly.entity_id
_entity_poly.type
_entity_poly.pdbx_seq_one_letter_code
_entity_poly.pdbx_strand_id
1 'polypeptide(L)'
;MSGFTATGSTRRNLLKAGAALTAMSMGSMAARHAFAQQILAQVAGKPPTKVLDFFTYADVAKAEQEGQLVFYCHENEAGTAAIMDGFHAAFPNIKTSYVRAQTGALYNKILSERSAGRFDVDVIQFSDLAPAIDFQKRGGYEPYVSPEASAYKSEYLSTPVGYFFWTGVTFAGIAYNRIKVKVEEAPKTWKDLLDPRWRNAMSCKISASGLQFVQWYTFTKLYGPDYWKQFANQRPRAFDSRVQLFDRLAKGDDKVCALAEYAAYILYKDKGAEVDFVAPEDGLPATPLVVGMLDKAPHPQAARLFVDWAMSNRGQAFYQSNPNLIYGSLRSDAPPMATGKRLRDFKLLFPADFADYMASQNIYNKEWNAMLGL
;
A
#
# COMPACT_ATOMS: atom_id res chain seq x y z
N MET A 1 53.65 -41.05 6.67
CA MET A 1 52.65 -41.71 7.57
C MET A 1 52.06 -40.60 8.43
N SER A 2 50.90 -40.18 8.14
CA SER A 2 49.98 -39.53 9.10
C SER A 2 48.63 -39.41 8.42
N GLY A 3 47.66 -40.18 8.88
CA GLY A 3 46.30 -40.22 8.38
C GLY A 3 45.50 -39.00 8.84
N PHE A 4 44.71 -38.45 7.95
CA PHE A 4 43.71 -37.44 8.27
C PHE A 4 42.34 -38.15 8.37
N THR A 5 41.85 -38.28 9.59
CA THR A 5 40.44 -38.70 9.88
C THR A 5 39.49 -37.54 9.66
N ALA A 6 38.61 -37.68 8.69
CA ALA A 6 37.54 -36.74 8.46
C ALA A 6 36.44 -36.85 9.57
N THR A 7 36.31 -35.79 10.35
CA THR A 7 35.39 -35.71 11.48
C THR A 7 33.93 -35.51 11.01
N GLY A 8 33.03 -36.25 11.64
CA GLY A 8 31.59 -36.34 11.38
C GLY A 8 30.73 -35.08 11.68
N SER A 9 31.21 -33.89 11.32
CA SER A 9 30.53 -32.61 11.55
C SER A 9 29.51 -32.24 10.45
N THR A 10 29.69 -32.77 9.24
CA THR A 10 28.93 -32.32 8.07
C THR A 10 27.52 -32.91 7.97
N ARG A 11 27.33 -34.12 8.47
CA ARG A 11 25.98 -34.79 8.46
C ARG A 11 25.03 -34.20 9.51
N ARG A 12 25.52 -33.76 10.64
CA ARG A 12 24.68 -33.18 11.72
C ARG A 12 24.18 -31.76 11.38
N ASN A 13 24.91 -31.03 10.56
CA ASN A 13 24.51 -29.67 10.11
C ASN A 13 23.49 -29.73 8.96
N LEU A 14 23.53 -30.76 8.09
CA LEU A 14 22.52 -30.99 7.06
C LEU A 14 21.18 -31.43 7.63
N LEU A 15 21.18 -32.20 8.71
CA LEU A 15 19.95 -32.61 9.42
C LEU A 15 19.30 -31.45 10.19
N LYS A 16 20.11 -30.50 10.70
CA LYS A 16 19.59 -29.26 11.34
C LYS A 16 19.01 -28.27 10.35
N ALA A 17 19.57 -28.16 9.14
CA ALA A 17 19.02 -27.34 8.06
C ALA A 17 17.69 -27.91 7.51
N GLY A 18 17.58 -29.24 7.39
CA GLY A 18 16.33 -29.90 6.99
C GLY A 18 15.21 -29.76 8.02
N ALA A 19 15.55 -29.78 9.32
CA ALA A 19 14.57 -29.57 10.40
C ALA A 19 14.09 -28.12 10.51
N ALA A 20 14.93 -27.13 10.16
CA ALA A 20 14.54 -25.72 10.14
C ALA A 20 13.60 -25.39 8.98
N LEU A 21 13.79 -26.00 7.80
CA LEU A 21 12.89 -25.82 6.65
C LEU A 21 11.53 -26.50 6.86
N THR A 22 11.48 -27.64 7.55
CA THR A 22 10.22 -28.30 7.95
C THR A 22 9.51 -27.55 9.07
N ALA A 23 10.22 -26.89 9.98
CA ALA A 23 9.62 -26.05 11.02
C ALA A 23 9.01 -24.76 10.46
N MET A 24 9.60 -24.14 9.40
CA MET A 24 9.01 -22.99 8.71
C MET A 24 7.73 -23.36 7.94
N SER A 25 7.65 -24.56 7.34
CA SER A 25 6.42 -25.01 6.66
C SER A 25 5.32 -25.44 7.64
N MET A 26 5.66 -26.00 8.79
CA MET A 26 4.72 -26.32 9.88
C MET A 26 4.23 -25.05 10.59
N GLY A 27 5.07 -24.01 10.76
CA GLY A 27 4.66 -22.73 11.29
C GLY A 27 3.60 -22.04 10.43
N SER A 28 3.67 -22.15 9.10
CA SER A 28 2.65 -21.61 8.18
C SER A 28 1.32 -22.38 8.25
N MET A 29 1.33 -23.70 8.46
CA MET A 29 0.11 -24.49 8.64
C MET A 29 -0.50 -24.27 10.05
N ALA A 30 0.29 -24.23 11.09
CA ALA A 30 -0.18 -23.95 12.45
C ALA A 30 -0.76 -22.54 12.57
N ALA A 31 -0.15 -21.54 11.93
CA ALA A 31 -0.69 -20.19 11.85
C ALA A 31 -2.01 -20.13 11.07
N ARG A 32 -2.14 -20.90 9.98
CA ARG A 32 -3.40 -21.03 9.23
C ARG A 32 -4.49 -21.74 10.03
N HIS A 33 -4.16 -22.77 10.82
CA HIS A 33 -5.11 -23.47 11.70
C HIS A 33 -5.53 -22.58 12.87
N ALA A 34 -4.60 -21.89 13.54
CA ALA A 34 -4.90 -20.97 14.61
C ALA A 34 -5.78 -19.80 14.11
N PHE A 35 -5.54 -19.34 12.89
CA PHE A 35 -6.34 -18.34 12.22
C PHE A 35 -7.77 -18.83 11.93
N ALA A 36 -7.92 -19.99 11.33
CA ALA A 36 -9.23 -20.58 11.09
C ALA A 36 -10.00 -20.80 12.41
N GLN A 37 -9.31 -21.22 13.49
CA GLN A 37 -9.90 -21.35 14.81
C GLN A 37 -10.27 -20.01 15.45
N GLN A 38 -9.50 -18.95 15.22
CA GLN A 38 -9.81 -17.60 15.71
C GLN A 38 -11.01 -17.00 14.97
N ILE A 39 -11.11 -17.19 13.65
CA ILE A 39 -12.32 -16.86 12.88
C ILE A 39 -13.52 -17.62 13.44
N LEU A 40 -13.39 -18.93 13.59
CA LEU A 40 -14.46 -19.78 14.10
C LEU A 40 -14.85 -19.41 15.55
N ALA A 41 -13.92 -18.97 16.39
CA ALA A 41 -14.21 -18.53 17.75
C ALA A 41 -14.89 -17.14 17.81
N GLN A 42 -14.49 -16.19 16.95
CA GLN A 42 -15.16 -14.89 16.84
C GLN A 42 -16.59 -15.01 16.26
N VAL A 43 -16.82 -15.99 15.43
CA VAL A 43 -18.10 -16.26 14.76
C VAL A 43 -18.86 -17.43 15.35
N ALA A 44 -18.41 -18.01 16.48
CA ALA A 44 -19.03 -19.18 17.08
C ALA A 44 -20.54 -18.95 17.29
N GLY A 45 -21.34 -19.43 16.35
CA GLY A 45 -22.79 -19.45 16.42
C GLY A 45 -23.57 -18.32 15.75
N LYS A 46 -22.96 -17.29 15.16
CA LYS A 46 -23.70 -16.24 14.45
C LYS A 46 -23.26 -16.16 12.98
N PRO A 47 -24.12 -16.51 12.01
CA PRO A 47 -23.81 -16.31 10.60
C PRO A 47 -23.71 -14.82 10.28
N PRO A 48 -22.90 -14.44 9.27
CA PRO A 48 -22.84 -13.04 8.85
C PRO A 48 -24.18 -12.61 8.24
N THR A 49 -24.54 -11.36 8.45
CA THR A 49 -25.76 -10.78 7.90
C THR A 49 -25.46 -10.21 6.52
N LYS A 50 -26.32 -10.46 5.53
CA LYS A 50 -26.23 -9.81 4.22
C LYS A 50 -26.79 -8.41 4.31
N VAL A 51 -26.00 -7.42 3.91
CA VAL A 51 -26.35 -6.00 3.86
C VAL A 51 -26.00 -5.48 2.47
N LEU A 52 -26.96 -4.85 1.80
CA LEU A 52 -26.82 -4.47 0.40
C LEU A 52 -26.42 -5.72 -0.44
N ASP A 53 -25.18 -5.75 -0.93
CA ASP A 53 -24.65 -6.82 -1.77
C ASP A 53 -23.39 -7.49 -1.17
N PHE A 54 -23.12 -7.27 0.12
CA PHE A 54 -21.99 -7.88 0.85
C PHE A 54 -22.42 -8.46 2.22
N PHE A 55 -21.50 -9.12 2.90
CA PHE A 55 -21.73 -9.73 4.20
C PHE A 55 -20.99 -8.98 5.32
N THR A 56 -21.60 -8.91 6.50
CA THR A 56 -21.03 -8.28 7.68
C THR A 56 -21.34 -9.06 8.96
N TYR A 57 -20.43 -9.00 9.94
CA TYR A 57 -20.69 -9.40 11.33
C TYR A 57 -21.04 -8.20 12.21
N ALA A 58 -21.00 -6.96 11.67
CA ALA A 58 -21.47 -5.79 12.40
C ALA A 58 -22.98 -5.88 12.67
N ASP A 59 -23.38 -5.38 13.82
CA ASP A 59 -24.78 -5.08 14.09
C ASP A 59 -25.13 -3.74 13.44
N VAL A 60 -25.80 -3.79 12.30
CA VAL A 60 -26.09 -2.60 11.49
C VAL A 60 -26.98 -1.61 12.24
N ALA A 61 -27.97 -2.10 12.98
CA ALA A 61 -28.84 -1.22 13.77
C ALA A 61 -28.07 -0.49 14.87
N LYS A 62 -27.11 -1.17 15.50
CA LYS A 62 -26.20 -0.54 16.45
C LYS A 62 -25.23 0.42 15.78
N ALA A 63 -24.68 0.09 14.61
CA ALA A 63 -23.83 1.00 13.85
C ALA A 63 -24.56 2.32 13.52
N GLU A 64 -25.83 2.24 13.12
CA GLU A 64 -26.66 3.41 12.88
C GLU A 64 -27.00 4.16 14.19
N GLN A 65 -27.15 3.47 15.33
CA GLN A 65 -27.32 4.10 16.65
C GLN A 65 -26.02 4.78 17.12
N GLU A 66 -24.85 4.20 16.88
CA GLU A 66 -23.55 4.86 17.08
C GLU A 66 -23.46 6.14 16.24
N GLY A 67 -24.04 6.13 15.06
CA GLY A 67 -24.36 7.28 14.21
C GLY A 67 -23.16 8.03 13.67
N GLN A 68 -21.92 7.54 13.89
CA GLN A 68 -20.70 8.19 13.47
C GLN A 68 -19.58 7.20 13.11
N LEU A 69 -18.70 7.62 12.20
CA LEU A 69 -17.41 6.99 11.89
C LEU A 69 -16.33 8.05 11.81
N VAL A 70 -15.22 7.87 12.54
CA VAL A 70 -14.05 8.74 12.51
C VAL A 70 -12.89 8.02 11.84
N PHE A 71 -12.40 8.57 10.73
CA PHE A 71 -11.37 7.96 9.88
C PHE A 71 -10.09 8.79 9.84
N TYR A 72 -8.95 8.19 10.15
CA TYR A 72 -7.64 8.79 9.92
C TYR A 72 -7.05 8.24 8.63
N CYS A 73 -6.72 9.13 7.67
CA CYS A 73 -6.32 8.72 6.33
C CYS A 73 -5.11 9.50 5.81
N HIS A 74 -4.22 8.76 5.15
CA HIS A 74 -3.04 9.35 4.51
C HIS A 74 -3.33 9.92 3.11
N GLU A 75 -4.44 9.53 2.49
CA GLU A 75 -4.78 9.95 1.12
C GLU A 75 -4.93 11.48 1.04
N ASN A 76 -4.85 12.05 -0.16
CA ASN A 76 -5.12 13.46 -0.33
C ASN A 76 -6.56 13.82 0.06
N GLU A 77 -6.84 15.10 0.22
CA GLU A 77 -8.14 15.58 0.71
C GLU A 77 -9.31 15.05 -0.13
N ALA A 78 -9.22 15.15 -1.47
CA ALA A 78 -10.27 14.69 -2.37
C ALA A 78 -10.48 13.17 -2.31
N GLY A 79 -9.40 12.39 -2.16
CA GLY A 79 -9.47 10.94 -2.02
C GLY A 79 -10.07 10.52 -0.68
N THR A 80 -9.64 11.18 0.42
CA THR A 80 -10.20 10.91 1.76
C THR A 80 -11.67 11.25 1.84
N ALA A 81 -12.08 12.41 1.33
CA ALA A 81 -13.48 12.80 1.23
C ALA A 81 -14.28 11.78 0.42
N ALA A 82 -13.76 11.37 -0.75
CA ALA A 82 -14.42 10.39 -1.59
C ALA A 82 -14.66 9.05 -0.88
N ILE A 83 -13.69 8.54 -0.10
CA ILE A 83 -13.88 7.31 0.68
C ILE A 83 -15.04 7.46 1.67
N MET A 84 -15.05 8.57 2.38
CA MET A 84 -16.09 8.85 3.38
C MET A 84 -17.46 9.04 2.74
N ASP A 85 -17.56 9.76 1.63
CA ASP A 85 -18.79 9.96 0.86
C ASP A 85 -19.31 8.62 0.31
N GLY A 86 -18.44 7.75 -0.19
CA GLY A 86 -18.81 6.42 -0.68
C GLY A 86 -19.38 5.52 0.41
N PHE A 87 -18.82 5.55 1.61
CA PHE A 87 -19.37 4.83 2.75
C PHE A 87 -20.68 5.46 3.24
N HIS A 88 -20.75 6.78 3.38
CA HIS A 88 -21.95 7.48 3.78
C HIS A 88 -23.12 7.28 2.80
N ALA A 89 -22.84 7.25 1.50
CA ALA A 89 -23.86 6.94 0.49
C ALA A 89 -24.44 5.51 0.64
N ALA A 90 -23.65 4.56 1.13
CA ALA A 90 -24.12 3.21 1.46
C ALA A 90 -24.88 3.15 2.79
N PHE A 91 -24.52 4.00 3.77
CA PHE A 91 -25.06 4.03 5.13
C PHE A 91 -25.35 5.48 5.58
N PRO A 92 -26.43 6.08 5.08
CA PRO A 92 -26.71 7.52 5.28
C PRO A 92 -27.02 7.91 6.73
N ASN A 93 -27.35 6.94 7.59
CA ASN A 93 -27.57 7.18 9.02
C ASN A 93 -26.26 7.25 9.84
N ILE A 94 -25.11 6.97 9.22
CA ILE A 94 -23.79 7.06 9.85
C ILE A 94 -23.08 8.30 9.30
N LYS A 95 -22.90 9.33 10.15
CA LYS A 95 -22.10 10.50 9.80
C LYS A 95 -20.64 10.15 9.74
N THR A 96 -19.93 10.68 8.75
CA THR A 96 -18.50 10.45 8.58
C THR A 96 -17.71 11.70 8.92
N SER A 97 -16.57 11.52 9.57
CA SER A 97 -15.56 12.57 9.77
C SER A 97 -14.17 11.99 9.59
N TYR A 98 -13.20 12.83 9.23
CA TYR A 98 -11.84 12.36 9.00
C TYR A 98 -10.78 13.36 9.40
N VAL A 99 -9.58 12.85 9.62
CA VAL A 99 -8.34 13.62 9.71
C VAL A 99 -7.38 13.13 8.64
N ARG A 100 -6.92 14.05 7.82
CA ARG A 100 -5.94 13.78 6.77
C ARG A 100 -4.55 14.27 7.19
N ALA A 101 -3.55 13.39 7.12
CA ALA A 101 -2.13 13.77 7.18
C ALA A 101 -1.28 12.67 6.51
N GLN A 102 -0.01 12.95 6.23
CA GLN A 102 0.93 11.95 5.74
C GLN A 102 1.06 10.80 6.75
N THR A 103 1.33 9.57 6.27
CA THR A 103 1.38 8.35 7.09
C THR A 103 2.22 8.51 8.35
N GLY A 104 3.43 9.08 8.27
CA GLY A 104 4.28 9.30 9.44
C GLY A 104 3.67 10.27 10.47
N ALA A 105 3.04 11.34 10.00
CA ALA A 105 2.36 12.30 10.87
C ALA A 105 1.11 11.70 11.53
N LEU A 106 0.32 10.92 10.79
CA LEU A 106 -0.83 10.18 11.35
C LEU A 106 -0.37 9.16 12.41
N TYR A 107 0.70 8.44 12.13
CA TYR A 107 1.25 7.46 13.05
C TYR A 107 1.70 8.11 14.36
N ASN A 108 2.46 9.20 14.29
CA ASN A 108 2.87 9.95 15.47
C ASN A 108 1.68 10.54 16.24
N LYS A 109 0.69 11.07 15.52
CA LYS A 109 -0.55 11.61 16.09
C LYS A 109 -1.29 10.55 16.89
N ILE A 110 -1.56 9.38 16.29
CA ILE A 110 -2.33 8.32 16.97
C ILE A 110 -1.57 7.76 18.19
N LEU A 111 -0.24 7.63 18.12
CA LEU A 111 0.55 7.21 19.28
C LEU A 111 0.49 8.24 20.41
N SER A 112 0.58 9.53 20.10
CA SER A 112 0.46 10.63 21.09
C SER A 112 -0.93 10.65 21.74
N GLU A 113 -2.00 10.52 20.96
CA GLU A 113 -3.38 10.48 21.47
C GLU A 113 -3.59 9.31 22.42
N ARG A 114 -3.16 8.12 22.03
CA ARG A 114 -3.26 6.92 22.87
C ARG A 114 -2.44 7.03 24.14
N SER A 115 -1.25 7.61 24.10
CA SER A 115 -0.43 7.85 25.29
C SER A 115 -1.07 8.84 26.27
N ALA A 116 -1.89 9.76 25.74
CA ALA A 116 -2.70 10.70 26.51
C ALA A 116 -4.07 10.11 26.95
N GLY A 117 -4.32 8.81 26.70
CA GLY A 117 -5.58 8.15 27.05
C GLY A 117 -6.77 8.53 26.15
N ARG A 118 -6.52 9.11 24.97
CA ARG A 118 -7.55 9.49 24.00
C ARG A 118 -7.73 8.41 22.93
N PHE A 119 -8.99 8.04 22.67
CA PHE A 119 -9.42 7.00 21.72
C PHE A 119 -10.57 7.55 20.89
N ASP A 120 -10.29 8.54 20.05
CA ASP A 120 -11.29 9.34 19.31
C ASP A 120 -11.44 8.87 17.88
N VAL A 121 -10.80 7.77 17.49
CA VAL A 121 -10.67 7.28 16.10
C VAL A 121 -11.15 5.84 15.99
N ASP A 122 -11.91 5.56 14.96
CA ASP A 122 -12.46 4.22 14.70
C ASP A 122 -11.57 3.39 13.77
N VAL A 123 -11.11 4.00 12.69
CA VAL A 123 -10.36 3.32 11.61
C VAL A 123 -9.20 4.19 11.14
N ILE A 124 -8.07 3.57 10.86
CA ILE A 124 -6.90 4.26 10.30
C ILE A 124 -6.42 3.60 9.01
N GLN A 125 -6.00 4.43 8.03
CA GLN A 125 -5.38 3.98 6.79
C GLN A 125 -3.97 4.57 6.63
N PHE A 126 -3.00 3.69 6.40
CA PHE A 126 -1.62 4.04 6.07
C PHE A 126 -1.29 3.68 4.60
N SER A 127 -0.36 4.41 3.99
CA SER A 127 0.23 4.06 2.68
C SER A 127 1.51 3.23 2.81
N ASP A 128 1.74 2.62 3.96
CA ASP A 128 2.93 1.84 4.24
C ASP A 128 2.59 0.74 5.24
N LEU A 129 3.19 -0.43 5.03
CA LEU A 129 2.99 -1.59 5.90
C LEU A 129 3.77 -1.47 7.22
N ALA A 130 4.88 -0.74 7.22
CA ALA A 130 5.76 -0.61 8.36
C ALA A 130 5.07 -0.03 9.62
N PRO A 131 4.40 1.13 9.56
CA PRO A 131 3.67 1.67 10.71
C PRO A 131 2.49 0.79 11.10
N ALA A 132 1.85 0.08 10.16
CA ALA A 132 0.77 -0.84 10.48
C ALA A 132 1.25 -2.04 11.30
N ILE A 133 2.39 -2.65 10.92
CA ILE A 133 3.01 -3.76 11.66
C ILE A 133 3.45 -3.30 13.06
N ASP A 134 4.08 -2.14 13.19
CA ASP A 134 4.49 -1.63 14.51
C ASP A 134 3.28 -1.29 15.37
N PHE A 135 2.24 -0.70 14.80
CA PHE A 135 1.00 -0.41 15.51
C PHE A 135 0.29 -1.68 15.99
N GLN A 136 0.30 -2.75 15.19
CA GLN A 136 -0.19 -4.07 15.61
C GLN A 136 0.59 -4.61 16.81
N LYS A 137 1.94 -4.56 16.77
CA LYS A 137 2.80 -5.01 17.87
C LYS A 137 2.54 -4.26 19.18
N ARG A 138 2.11 -3.01 19.09
CA ARG A 138 1.74 -2.16 20.24
C ARG A 138 0.30 -2.38 20.70
N GLY A 139 -0.45 -3.32 20.14
CA GLY A 139 -1.86 -3.54 20.46
C GLY A 139 -2.77 -2.39 20.04
N GLY A 140 -2.42 -1.71 18.94
CA GLY A 140 -3.16 -0.54 18.47
C GLY A 140 -4.45 -0.87 17.72
N TYR A 141 -4.59 -2.11 17.24
CA TYR A 141 -5.77 -2.55 16.50
C TYR A 141 -6.66 -3.47 17.32
N GLU A 142 -7.96 -3.35 17.12
CA GLU A 142 -8.96 -4.34 17.55
C GLU A 142 -9.00 -5.48 16.52
N PRO A 143 -8.82 -6.74 16.92
CA PRO A 143 -8.93 -7.86 16.00
C PRO A 143 -10.36 -8.02 15.46
N TYR A 144 -10.49 -7.94 14.15
CA TYR A 144 -11.76 -8.18 13.46
C TYR A 144 -11.52 -8.87 12.11
N VAL A 145 -12.13 -10.01 11.89
CA VAL A 145 -12.04 -10.74 10.62
C VAL A 145 -13.33 -10.56 9.85
N SER A 146 -13.25 -9.81 8.77
CA SER A 146 -14.37 -9.59 7.85
C SER A 146 -14.82 -10.89 7.18
N PRO A 147 -16.13 -11.12 6.98
CA PRO A 147 -16.64 -12.19 6.11
C PRO A 147 -16.07 -12.13 4.69
N GLU A 148 -15.72 -10.93 4.22
CA GLU A 148 -15.18 -10.67 2.88
C GLU A 148 -13.70 -11.08 2.73
N ALA A 149 -13.01 -11.41 3.85
CA ALA A 149 -11.59 -11.75 3.84
C ALA A 149 -11.26 -13.00 2.98
N SER A 150 -12.24 -13.90 2.78
CA SER A 150 -12.05 -15.10 1.96
C SER A 150 -11.79 -14.81 0.48
N ALA A 151 -12.14 -13.61 0.00
CA ALA A 151 -11.87 -13.17 -1.37
C ALA A 151 -10.44 -12.64 -1.57
N TYR A 152 -9.66 -12.53 -0.51
CA TYR A 152 -8.29 -12.01 -0.53
C TYR A 152 -7.27 -13.12 -0.31
N LYS A 153 -6.11 -12.98 -0.93
CA LYS A 153 -4.96 -13.84 -0.58
C LYS A 153 -4.45 -13.47 0.82
N SER A 154 -3.92 -14.47 1.54
CA SER A 154 -3.39 -14.27 2.89
C SER A 154 -2.27 -13.22 2.98
N GLU A 155 -1.52 -13.02 1.92
CA GLU A 155 -0.44 -12.01 1.84
C GLU A 155 -0.94 -10.56 1.93
N TYR A 156 -2.23 -10.33 1.67
CA TYR A 156 -2.87 -8.99 1.72
C TYR A 156 -3.58 -8.73 3.06
N LEU A 157 -3.42 -9.63 4.00
CA LEU A 157 -3.99 -9.57 5.33
C LEU A 157 -2.88 -9.56 6.38
N SER A 158 -3.16 -9.03 7.58
CA SER A 158 -2.21 -9.08 8.69
C SER A 158 -1.84 -10.50 9.12
N THR A 159 -0.74 -10.65 9.84
CA THR A 159 -0.35 -11.92 10.48
C THR A 159 -0.16 -11.71 11.99
N PRO A 160 -1.00 -12.29 12.88
CA PRO A 160 -2.24 -13.01 12.58
C PRO A 160 -3.25 -12.16 11.82
N VAL A 161 -4.19 -12.80 11.09
CA VAL A 161 -5.21 -12.08 10.33
C VAL A 161 -6.22 -11.42 11.27
N GLY A 162 -6.79 -10.27 10.84
CA GLY A 162 -7.83 -9.56 11.56
C GLY A 162 -7.41 -8.22 12.13
N TYR A 163 -6.13 -7.86 12.12
CA TYR A 163 -5.68 -6.57 12.64
C TYR A 163 -5.73 -5.47 11.57
N PHE A 164 -5.32 -5.80 10.36
CA PHE A 164 -5.42 -4.91 9.21
C PHE A 164 -5.51 -5.71 7.91
N PHE A 165 -5.92 -5.03 6.85
CA PHE A 165 -5.99 -5.58 5.50
C PHE A 165 -5.58 -4.51 4.48
N TRP A 166 -5.24 -4.95 3.28
CA TRP A 166 -4.94 -4.04 2.19
C TRP A 166 -6.21 -3.70 1.41
N THR A 167 -6.63 -2.45 1.44
CA THR A 167 -7.78 -1.99 0.64
C THR A 167 -7.44 -1.85 -0.84
N GLY A 168 -6.16 -1.75 -1.17
CA GLY A 168 -5.70 -1.61 -2.53
C GLY A 168 -4.19 -1.45 -2.58
N VAL A 169 -3.68 -1.18 -3.76
CA VAL A 169 -2.27 -0.92 -4.03
C VAL A 169 -2.16 0.33 -4.88
N THR A 170 -1.30 1.25 -4.48
CA THR A 170 -0.79 2.29 -5.37
C THR A 170 0.55 1.85 -5.94
N PHE A 171 0.78 2.12 -7.22
CA PHE A 171 2.02 1.76 -7.90
C PHE A 171 2.38 2.82 -8.94
N ALA A 172 3.64 2.85 -9.32
CA ALA A 172 4.15 3.82 -10.27
C ALA A 172 5.00 3.16 -11.37
N GLY A 173 4.90 3.74 -12.54
CA GLY A 173 5.77 3.48 -13.67
C GLY A 173 6.50 4.75 -14.10
N ILE A 174 6.86 4.80 -15.37
CA ILE A 174 7.40 5.97 -16.03
C ILE A 174 6.28 6.61 -16.84
N ALA A 175 6.13 7.94 -16.81
CA ALA A 175 5.27 8.62 -17.75
C ALA A 175 6.06 9.68 -18.53
N TYR A 176 5.62 9.97 -19.75
CA TYR A 176 6.26 10.95 -20.61
C TYR A 176 5.23 11.83 -21.33
N ASN A 177 5.64 13.05 -21.67
CA ASN A 177 4.84 13.95 -22.49
C ASN A 177 4.98 13.61 -23.98
N ARG A 178 3.89 13.23 -24.62
CA ARG A 178 3.85 12.78 -26.03
C ARG A 178 4.18 13.85 -27.06
N ILE A 179 4.04 15.13 -26.70
CA ILE A 179 4.40 16.25 -27.58
C ILE A 179 5.92 16.47 -27.56
N LYS A 180 6.56 16.21 -26.40
CA LYS A 180 8.01 16.45 -26.20
C LYS A 180 8.89 15.24 -26.45
N VAL A 181 8.31 14.05 -26.41
CA VAL A 181 9.01 12.76 -26.54
C VAL A 181 8.21 11.86 -27.47
N LYS A 182 8.82 11.42 -28.55
CA LYS A 182 8.21 10.46 -29.46
C LYS A 182 8.15 9.07 -28.80
N VAL A 183 7.20 8.24 -29.22
CA VAL A 183 6.99 6.90 -28.66
C VAL A 183 8.26 6.05 -28.76
N GLU A 184 9.00 6.15 -29.89
CA GLU A 184 10.23 5.41 -30.13
C GLU A 184 11.39 5.84 -29.23
N GLU A 185 11.35 7.08 -28.75
CA GLU A 185 12.37 7.70 -27.90
C GLU A 185 12.05 7.59 -26.41
N ALA A 186 10.82 7.19 -26.07
CA ALA A 186 10.37 7.08 -24.70
C ALA A 186 11.18 6.02 -23.93
N PRO A 187 11.49 6.25 -22.64
CA PRO A 187 12.18 5.27 -21.83
C PRO A 187 11.30 4.02 -21.67
N LYS A 188 11.86 2.82 -21.92
CA LYS A 188 11.17 1.53 -21.84
C LYS A 188 11.50 0.77 -20.55
N THR A 189 12.66 1.04 -20.00
CA THR A 189 13.18 0.45 -18.77
C THR A 189 13.54 1.53 -17.76
N TRP A 190 13.69 1.15 -16.51
CA TRP A 190 14.16 2.08 -15.48
C TRP A 190 15.60 2.56 -15.72
N LYS A 191 16.43 1.73 -16.37
CA LYS A 191 17.80 2.11 -16.73
C LYS A 191 17.84 3.17 -17.84
N ASP A 192 16.84 3.25 -18.68
CA ASP A 192 16.77 4.27 -19.74
C ASP A 192 16.66 5.69 -19.15
N LEU A 193 16.19 5.82 -17.89
CA LEU A 193 16.19 7.09 -17.16
C LEU A 193 17.60 7.63 -16.86
N LEU A 194 18.62 6.79 -17.00
CA LEU A 194 20.03 7.17 -16.79
C LEU A 194 20.66 7.81 -18.02
N ASP A 195 19.98 7.80 -19.18
CA ASP A 195 20.46 8.41 -20.42
C ASP A 195 20.59 9.94 -20.25
N PRO A 196 21.75 10.54 -20.60
CA PRO A 196 21.98 11.99 -20.50
C PRO A 196 20.96 12.87 -21.21
N ARG A 197 20.19 12.35 -22.20
CA ARG A 197 19.11 13.09 -22.88
C ARG A 197 18.01 13.57 -21.94
N TRP A 198 17.87 12.95 -20.77
CA TRP A 198 16.86 13.30 -19.76
C TRP A 198 17.36 14.33 -18.75
N ARG A 199 18.60 14.78 -18.86
CA ARG A 199 19.20 15.74 -17.92
C ARG A 199 18.40 17.04 -17.86
N ASN A 200 18.02 17.45 -16.63
CA ASN A 200 17.14 18.59 -16.34
C ASN A 200 15.72 18.49 -16.95
N ALA A 201 15.28 17.30 -17.35
CA ALA A 201 14.01 17.07 -18.02
C ALA A 201 13.10 16.05 -17.31
N MET A 202 13.50 15.62 -16.11
CA MET A 202 12.76 14.62 -15.31
C MET A 202 12.26 15.19 -13.99
N SER A 203 11.17 14.61 -13.51
CA SER A 203 10.66 14.83 -12.16
C SER A 203 10.52 13.52 -11.36
N CYS A 204 10.61 13.62 -10.04
CA CYS A 204 10.43 12.54 -9.07
C CYS A 204 9.77 13.10 -7.80
N LYS A 205 9.58 12.26 -6.76
CA LYS A 205 9.02 12.71 -5.49
C LYS A 205 10.12 13.05 -4.46
N ILE A 206 9.76 13.90 -3.48
CA ILE A 206 10.59 14.16 -2.30
C ILE A 206 10.68 12.92 -1.40
N SER A 207 11.62 12.94 -0.45
CA SER A 207 11.87 11.83 0.48
C SER A 207 10.68 11.43 1.36
N ALA A 208 9.75 12.34 1.63
CA ALA A 208 8.56 12.06 2.43
C ALA A 208 7.57 11.09 1.76
N SER A 209 7.71 10.81 0.45
CA SER A 209 6.84 9.88 -0.28
C SER A 209 7.22 8.42 0.00
N GLY A 210 6.29 7.64 0.58
CA GLY A 210 6.48 6.20 0.79
C GLY A 210 6.71 5.43 -0.51
N LEU A 211 6.03 5.79 -1.60
CA LEU A 211 6.24 5.16 -2.90
C LEU A 211 7.64 5.45 -3.48
N GLN A 212 8.20 6.67 -3.23
CA GLN A 212 9.57 6.99 -3.60
C GLN A 212 10.57 6.17 -2.79
N PHE A 213 10.30 5.94 -1.51
CA PHE A 213 11.12 5.10 -0.66
C PHE A 213 11.12 3.63 -1.14
N VAL A 214 9.95 3.10 -1.51
CA VAL A 214 9.89 1.74 -2.10
C VAL A 214 10.67 1.68 -3.41
N GLN A 215 10.58 2.69 -4.28
CA GLN A 215 11.37 2.73 -5.51
C GLN A 215 12.86 2.72 -5.20
N TRP A 216 13.30 3.59 -4.29
CA TRP A 216 14.72 3.66 -3.90
C TRP A 216 15.21 2.31 -3.33
N TYR A 217 14.45 1.73 -2.41
CA TYR A 217 14.81 0.46 -1.77
C TYR A 217 14.89 -0.69 -2.78
N THR A 218 13.83 -0.88 -3.55
CA THR A 218 13.76 -1.99 -4.51
C THR A 218 14.81 -1.86 -5.60
N PHE A 219 15.08 -0.65 -6.09
CA PHE A 219 16.09 -0.43 -7.13
C PHE A 219 17.51 -0.52 -6.60
N THR A 220 17.75 -0.14 -5.35
CA THR A 220 19.05 -0.39 -4.69
C THR A 220 19.35 -1.89 -4.63
N LYS A 221 18.33 -2.73 -4.34
CA LYS A 221 18.48 -4.20 -4.36
C LYS A 221 18.60 -4.75 -5.79
N LEU A 222 17.90 -4.18 -6.74
CA LEU A 222 17.83 -4.69 -8.12
C LEU A 222 19.02 -4.26 -8.98
N TYR A 223 19.46 -3.02 -8.85
CA TYR A 223 20.48 -2.40 -9.71
C TYR A 223 21.77 -2.01 -8.97
N GLY A 224 21.77 -2.06 -7.65
CA GLY A 224 22.87 -1.56 -6.82
C GLY A 224 22.83 -0.04 -6.58
N PRO A 225 23.66 0.45 -5.62
CA PRO A 225 23.66 1.86 -5.19
C PRO A 225 24.14 2.83 -6.29
N ASP A 226 24.89 2.36 -7.27
CA ASP A 226 25.40 3.22 -8.36
C ASP A 226 24.29 3.68 -9.32
N TYR A 227 23.15 3.01 -9.36
CA TYR A 227 21.99 3.46 -10.09
C TYR A 227 21.56 4.87 -9.66
N TRP A 228 21.49 5.12 -8.37
CA TRP A 228 21.06 6.40 -7.82
C TRP A 228 22.07 7.53 -8.05
N LYS A 229 23.36 7.22 -8.05
CA LYS A 229 24.41 8.18 -8.42
C LYS A 229 24.26 8.64 -9.88
N GLN A 230 23.98 7.69 -10.79
CA GLN A 230 23.76 7.99 -12.20
C GLN A 230 22.42 8.72 -12.41
N PHE A 231 21.38 8.36 -11.65
CA PHE A 231 20.10 9.06 -11.67
C PHE A 231 20.25 10.54 -11.21
N ALA A 232 21.02 10.77 -10.15
CA ALA A 232 21.36 12.13 -9.66
C ALA A 232 22.03 13.01 -10.74
N ASN A 233 22.88 12.42 -11.60
CA ASN A 233 23.52 13.13 -12.71
C ASN A 233 22.51 13.69 -13.72
N GLN A 234 21.29 13.14 -13.75
CA GLN A 234 20.20 13.67 -14.60
C GLN A 234 19.57 14.94 -14.00
N ARG A 235 19.90 15.30 -12.74
CA ARG A 235 19.36 16.47 -12.03
C ARG A 235 17.82 16.48 -12.05
N PRO A 236 17.14 15.44 -11.55
CA PRO A 236 15.70 15.42 -11.50
C PRO A 236 15.18 16.48 -10.54
N ARG A 237 13.99 17.00 -10.81
CA ARG A 237 13.28 17.92 -9.91
C ARG A 237 12.32 17.13 -9.04
N ALA A 238 12.32 17.39 -7.73
CA ALA A 238 11.47 16.67 -6.78
C ALA A 238 10.28 17.51 -6.33
N PHE A 239 9.12 16.87 -6.21
CA PHE A 239 7.85 17.49 -5.79
C PHE A 239 7.12 16.60 -4.78
N ASP A 240 6.29 17.22 -3.96
CA ASP A 240 5.55 16.51 -2.89
C ASP A 240 4.40 15.66 -3.46
N SER A 241 3.61 16.20 -4.38
CA SER A 241 2.36 15.56 -4.81
C SER A 241 2.40 15.01 -6.23
N ARG A 242 1.63 13.94 -6.46
CA ARG A 242 1.40 13.39 -7.81
C ARG A 242 0.77 14.42 -8.76
N VAL A 243 -0.02 15.35 -8.22
CA VAL A 243 -0.65 16.41 -9.02
C VAL A 243 0.41 17.35 -9.58
N GLN A 244 1.37 17.81 -8.75
CA GLN A 244 2.46 18.66 -9.22
C GLN A 244 3.31 17.99 -10.31
N LEU A 245 3.60 16.69 -10.15
CA LEU A 245 4.35 15.93 -11.16
C LEU A 245 3.62 15.90 -12.50
N PHE A 246 2.32 15.59 -12.47
CA PHE A 246 1.54 15.45 -13.71
C PHE A 246 1.14 16.81 -14.32
N ASP A 247 0.93 17.85 -13.54
CA ASP A 247 0.73 19.20 -14.06
C ASP A 247 1.94 19.67 -14.87
N ARG A 248 3.14 19.44 -14.37
CA ARG A 248 4.38 19.76 -15.06
C ARG A 248 4.60 18.91 -16.31
N LEU A 249 4.32 17.60 -16.17
CA LEU A 249 4.42 16.68 -17.28
C LEU A 249 3.44 17.07 -18.41
N ALA A 250 2.19 17.34 -18.08
CA ALA A 250 1.16 17.73 -19.04
C ALA A 250 1.48 19.06 -19.75
N LYS A 251 2.03 20.04 -19.03
CA LYS A 251 2.51 21.33 -19.59
C LYS A 251 3.79 21.17 -20.43
N GLY A 252 4.52 20.07 -20.29
CA GLY A 252 5.80 19.84 -20.95
C GLY A 252 6.97 20.57 -20.30
N ASP A 253 6.82 21.01 -19.04
CA ASP A 253 7.91 21.56 -18.20
C ASP A 253 8.92 20.46 -17.84
N ASP A 254 8.44 19.24 -17.71
CA ASP A 254 9.22 18.00 -17.62
C ASP A 254 8.85 17.11 -18.81
N LYS A 255 9.85 16.44 -19.38
CA LYS A 255 9.65 15.48 -20.47
C LYS A 255 9.20 14.11 -19.92
N VAL A 256 9.73 13.75 -18.76
CA VAL A 256 9.54 12.44 -18.12
C VAL A 256 9.24 12.60 -16.64
N CYS A 257 8.31 11.81 -16.14
CA CYS A 257 8.07 11.59 -14.71
C CYS A 257 8.65 10.22 -14.33
N ALA A 258 9.68 10.20 -13.47
CA ALA A 258 10.39 8.99 -13.07
C ALA A 258 9.71 8.19 -11.95
N LEU A 259 8.59 8.70 -11.42
CA LEU A 259 7.71 8.01 -10.47
C LEU A 259 6.26 8.43 -10.75
N ALA A 260 5.75 8.00 -11.88
CA ALA A 260 4.40 8.30 -12.34
C ALA A 260 3.40 7.33 -11.70
N GLU A 261 2.62 7.80 -10.74
CA GLU A 261 1.53 7.01 -10.18
C GLU A 261 0.48 6.70 -11.23
N TYR A 262 0.10 5.43 -11.35
CA TYR A 262 -0.84 4.96 -12.37
C TYR A 262 -2.20 5.66 -12.26
N ALA A 263 -2.70 5.89 -11.06
CA ALA A 263 -3.94 6.62 -10.82
C ALA A 263 -3.89 8.05 -11.37
N ALA A 264 -2.77 8.75 -11.19
CA ALA A 264 -2.60 10.08 -11.75
C ALA A 264 -2.51 10.07 -13.29
N TYR A 265 -1.83 9.08 -13.86
CA TYR A 265 -1.81 8.90 -15.32
C TYR A 265 -3.23 8.77 -15.89
N ILE A 266 -4.06 7.90 -15.32
CA ILE A 266 -5.45 7.72 -15.76
C ILE A 266 -6.21 9.04 -15.69
N LEU A 267 -6.16 9.72 -14.53
CA LEU A 267 -6.86 10.99 -14.30
C LEU A 267 -6.49 12.06 -15.33
N TYR A 268 -5.19 12.20 -15.64
CA TYR A 268 -4.72 13.21 -16.58
C TYR A 268 -5.03 12.85 -18.02
N LYS A 269 -4.96 11.56 -18.36
CA LYS A 269 -5.34 11.06 -19.69
C LYS A 269 -6.84 11.27 -19.96
N ASP A 270 -7.69 11.00 -18.99
CA ASP A 270 -9.15 11.23 -19.07
C ASP A 270 -9.49 12.73 -19.23
N LYS A 271 -8.64 13.61 -18.70
CA LYS A 271 -8.73 15.07 -18.91
C LYS A 271 -8.15 15.54 -20.26
N GLY A 272 -7.71 14.63 -21.11
CA GLY A 272 -7.17 14.95 -22.43
C GLY A 272 -5.71 15.40 -22.43
N ALA A 273 -4.94 15.15 -21.35
CA ALA A 273 -3.52 15.47 -21.34
C ALA A 273 -2.74 14.56 -22.30
N GLU A 274 -1.80 15.13 -23.04
CA GLU A 274 -0.93 14.43 -23.99
C GLU A 274 0.23 13.74 -23.25
N VAL A 275 -0.14 12.77 -22.41
CA VAL A 275 0.80 11.96 -21.61
C VAL A 275 0.60 10.48 -21.90
N ASP A 276 1.67 9.70 -21.78
CA ASP A 276 1.60 8.25 -21.87
C ASP A 276 2.38 7.58 -20.74
N PHE A 277 2.06 6.29 -20.49
CA PHE A 277 2.59 5.52 -19.37
C PHE A 277 3.32 4.29 -19.84
N VAL A 278 4.50 4.08 -19.28
CA VAL A 278 5.31 2.89 -19.48
C VAL A 278 5.33 2.06 -18.20
N ALA A 279 5.03 0.79 -18.35
CA ALA A 279 5.22 -0.22 -17.29
C ALA A 279 6.48 -1.03 -17.62
N PRO A 280 7.66 -0.70 -17.05
CA PRO A 280 8.88 -1.44 -17.31
C PRO A 280 8.76 -2.92 -16.92
N GLU A 281 9.36 -3.81 -17.72
CA GLU A 281 9.36 -5.26 -17.48
C GLU A 281 10.05 -5.67 -16.18
N ASP A 282 10.98 -4.84 -15.70
CA ASP A 282 11.65 -5.03 -14.40
C ASP A 282 10.67 -4.98 -13.23
N GLY A 283 9.51 -4.36 -13.43
CA GLY A 283 8.41 -4.25 -12.48
C GLY A 283 8.20 -2.81 -11.98
N LEU A 284 7.10 -2.63 -11.28
CA LEU A 284 6.59 -1.34 -10.82
C LEU A 284 6.69 -1.25 -9.30
N PRO A 285 7.41 -0.27 -8.72
CA PRO A 285 7.37 -0.05 -7.29
C PRO A 285 5.93 0.18 -6.82
N ALA A 286 5.56 -0.48 -5.74
CA ALA A 286 4.19 -0.50 -5.26
C ALA A 286 4.12 -0.45 -3.74
N THR A 287 3.12 0.26 -3.21
CA THR A 287 2.83 0.30 -1.78
C THR A 287 1.40 -0.16 -1.50
N PRO A 288 1.19 -0.94 -0.44
CA PRO A 288 -0.14 -1.28 0.00
C PRO A 288 -0.83 -0.09 0.68
N LEU A 289 -2.13 -0.02 0.56
CA LEU A 289 -3.01 0.85 1.31
C LEU A 289 -3.60 0.03 2.45
N VAL A 290 -3.10 0.25 3.65
CA VAL A 290 -3.34 -0.62 4.80
C VAL A 290 -4.38 0.01 5.72
N VAL A 291 -5.49 -0.69 5.95
CA VAL A 291 -6.59 -0.24 6.81
C VAL A 291 -6.77 -1.20 7.97
N GLY A 292 -7.02 -0.64 9.17
CA GLY A 292 -7.36 -1.40 10.36
C GLY A 292 -8.27 -0.63 11.30
N MET A 293 -9.14 -1.38 11.99
CA MET A 293 -9.98 -0.86 13.08
C MET A 293 -9.14 -0.67 14.33
N LEU A 294 -9.32 0.43 15.04
CA LEU A 294 -8.54 0.72 16.23
C LEU A 294 -9.08 -0.01 17.47
N ASP A 295 -8.16 -0.42 18.35
CA ASP A 295 -8.50 -0.82 19.72
C ASP A 295 -9.22 0.33 20.45
N LYS A 296 -10.30 0.01 21.13
CA LYS A 296 -11.17 0.97 21.82
C LYS A 296 -11.79 2.02 20.89
N ALA A 297 -12.06 1.66 19.62
CA ALA A 297 -12.82 2.52 18.73
C ALA A 297 -14.12 2.98 19.40
N PRO A 298 -14.46 4.28 19.38
CA PRO A 298 -15.68 4.79 20.03
C PRO A 298 -16.95 4.28 19.36
N HIS A 299 -16.89 3.94 18.05
CA HIS A 299 -18.01 3.44 17.25
C HIS A 299 -17.71 2.06 16.65
N PRO A 300 -17.60 0.99 17.48
CA PRO A 300 -17.06 -0.29 17.05
C PRO A 300 -17.91 -1.02 16.00
N GLN A 301 -19.22 -0.81 15.96
CA GLN A 301 -20.06 -1.45 14.95
C GLN A 301 -19.98 -0.70 13.61
N ALA A 302 -19.92 0.63 13.64
CA ALA A 302 -19.68 1.44 12.45
C ALA A 302 -18.29 1.15 11.84
N ALA A 303 -17.27 0.97 12.68
CA ALA A 303 -15.92 0.58 12.26
C ALA A 303 -15.91 -0.80 11.56
N ARG A 304 -16.55 -1.82 12.13
CA ARG A 304 -16.69 -3.14 11.53
C ARG A 304 -17.44 -3.08 10.19
N LEU A 305 -18.53 -2.33 10.15
CA LEU A 305 -19.32 -2.15 8.94
C LEU A 305 -18.52 -1.46 7.83
N PHE A 306 -17.69 -0.47 8.20
CA PHE A 306 -16.79 0.18 7.26
C PHE A 306 -15.72 -0.79 6.72
N VAL A 307 -15.11 -1.61 7.58
CA VAL A 307 -14.13 -2.63 7.19
C VAL A 307 -14.76 -3.62 6.19
N ASP A 308 -15.96 -4.11 6.47
CA ASP A 308 -16.67 -5.05 5.59
C ASP A 308 -17.05 -4.40 4.25
N TRP A 309 -17.54 -3.16 4.29
CA TRP A 309 -17.82 -2.39 3.07
C TRP A 309 -16.54 -2.17 2.25
N ALA A 310 -15.45 -1.76 2.86
CA ALA A 310 -14.19 -1.49 2.18
C ALA A 310 -13.57 -2.75 1.55
N MET A 311 -13.77 -3.91 2.18
CA MET A 311 -13.32 -5.20 1.65
C MET A 311 -14.28 -5.82 0.64
N SER A 312 -15.53 -5.41 0.58
CA SER A 312 -16.55 -5.95 -0.31
C SER A 312 -16.31 -5.61 -1.78
N ASN A 313 -17.00 -6.34 -2.68
CA ASN A 313 -17.01 -5.97 -4.11
C ASN A 313 -17.52 -4.54 -4.33
N ARG A 314 -18.52 -4.09 -3.55
CA ARG A 314 -19.05 -2.72 -3.63
C ARG A 314 -17.99 -1.68 -3.33
N GLY A 315 -17.31 -1.78 -2.19
CA GLY A 315 -16.27 -0.85 -1.80
C GLY A 315 -15.07 -0.91 -2.76
N GLN A 316 -14.66 -2.10 -3.18
CA GLN A 316 -13.56 -2.27 -4.11
C GLN A 316 -13.89 -1.72 -5.52
N ALA A 317 -15.11 -1.91 -6.01
CA ALA A 317 -15.56 -1.29 -7.26
C ALA A 317 -15.55 0.24 -7.15
N PHE A 318 -15.98 0.78 -5.99
CA PHE A 318 -15.91 2.21 -5.70
C PHE A 318 -14.47 2.73 -5.73
N TYR A 319 -13.55 2.06 -5.04
CA TYR A 319 -12.12 2.42 -5.04
C TYR A 319 -11.50 2.39 -6.44
N GLN A 320 -11.89 1.44 -7.27
CA GLN A 320 -11.35 1.31 -8.63
C GLN A 320 -11.91 2.35 -9.62
N SER A 321 -13.16 2.76 -9.45
CA SER A 321 -13.87 3.63 -10.40
C SER A 321 -13.82 5.11 -10.01
N ASN A 322 -13.58 5.45 -8.73
CA ASN A 322 -13.55 6.84 -8.30
C ASN A 322 -12.30 7.55 -8.83
N PRO A 323 -12.42 8.68 -9.56
CA PRO A 323 -11.31 9.37 -10.19
C PRO A 323 -10.27 9.94 -9.21
N ASN A 324 -10.63 10.10 -7.94
CA ASN A 324 -9.71 10.56 -6.91
C ASN A 324 -8.90 9.43 -6.27
N LEU A 325 -9.26 8.16 -6.50
CA LEU A 325 -8.66 6.99 -5.89
C LEU A 325 -7.97 6.11 -6.94
N ILE A 326 -8.71 5.43 -7.79
CA ILE A 326 -8.24 4.50 -8.85
C ILE A 326 -7.28 3.45 -8.28
N TYR A 327 -7.66 2.84 -7.15
CA TYR A 327 -6.86 1.78 -6.54
C TYR A 327 -7.08 0.46 -7.29
N GLY A 328 -6.01 -0.28 -7.54
CA GLY A 328 -6.15 -1.65 -8.02
C GLY A 328 -6.69 -2.56 -6.91
N SER A 329 -7.80 -3.25 -7.16
CA SER A 329 -8.36 -4.18 -6.20
C SER A 329 -7.54 -5.46 -6.08
N LEU A 330 -7.40 -5.93 -4.84
CA LEU A 330 -6.71 -7.17 -4.47
C LEU A 330 -7.65 -8.36 -4.32
N ARG A 331 -8.96 -8.15 -4.49
CA ARG A 331 -9.92 -9.26 -4.49
C ARG A 331 -9.71 -10.17 -5.71
N SER A 332 -9.85 -11.47 -5.49
CA SER A 332 -9.71 -12.48 -6.56
C SER A 332 -10.82 -12.37 -7.62
N ASP A 333 -12.01 -11.90 -7.22
CA ASP A 333 -13.22 -11.75 -8.03
C ASP A 333 -13.48 -10.32 -8.52
N ALA A 334 -12.56 -9.35 -8.24
CA ALA A 334 -12.74 -7.96 -8.66
C ALA A 334 -12.82 -7.81 -10.19
N PRO A 335 -13.67 -6.88 -10.68
CA PRO A 335 -13.67 -6.50 -12.09
C PRO A 335 -12.35 -5.85 -12.50
N PRO A 336 -12.07 -5.72 -13.81
CA PRO A 336 -10.95 -4.91 -14.28
C PRO A 336 -11.12 -3.44 -13.88
N MET A 337 -10.00 -2.72 -13.75
CA MET A 337 -10.00 -1.25 -13.67
C MET A 337 -10.57 -0.63 -14.96
N ALA A 338 -10.88 0.67 -14.94
CA ALA A 338 -11.43 1.40 -16.10
C ALA A 338 -10.57 1.26 -17.38
N THR A 339 -9.27 0.98 -17.24
CA THR A 339 -8.35 0.70 -18.36
C THR A 339 -8.49 -0.71 -18.96
N GLY A 340 -9.39 -1.54 -18.45
CA GLY A 340 -9.51 -2.95 -18.81
C GLY A 340 -8.47 -3.87 -18.19
N LYS A 341 -7.47 -3.30 -17.49
CA LYS A 341 -6.41 -4.06 -16.81
C LYS A 341 -6.79 -4.42 -15.38
N ARG A 342 -6.23 -5.50 -14.87
CA ARG A 342 -6.29 -5.91 -13.46
C ARG A 342 -4.94 -5.69 -12.80
N LEU A 343 -4.91 -5.57 -11.48
CA LEU A 343 -3.65 -5.41 -10.75
C LEU A 343 -2.66 -6.55 -11.03
N ARG A 344 -3.15 -7.78 -11.20
CA ARG A 344 -2.35 -8.97 -11.53
C ARG A 344 -1.69 -8.94 -12.92
N ASP A 345 -2.10 -8.02 -13.78
CA ASP A 345 -1.49 -7.85 -15.11
C ASP A 345 -0.21 -7.01 -15.06
N PHE A 346 0.14 -6.52 -13.87
CA PHE A 346 1.37 -5.77 -13.60
C PHE A 346 2.31 -6.56 -12.72
N LYS A 347 3.61 -6.49 -13.01
CA LYS A 347 4.66 -6.99 -12.14
C LYS A 347 4.94 -5.94 -11.06
N LEU A 348 4.36 -6.12 -9.88
CA LEU A 348 4.53 -5.19 -8.76
C LEU A 348 5.75 -5.56 -7.92
N LEU A 349 6.52 -4.56 -7.51
CA LEU A 349 7.69 -4.68 -6.66
C LEU A 349 7.34 -4.16 -5.26
N PHE A 350 7.28 -5.08 -4.31
CA PHE A 350 7.18 -4.76 -2.89
C PHE A 350 8.52 -5.04 -2.21
N PRO A 351 8.84 -4.39 -1.07
CA PRO A 351 9.96 -4.80 -0.24
C PRO A 351 9.83 -6.28 0.16
N ALA A 352 10.83 -7.10 -0.18
CA ALA A 352 10.83 -8.53 0.16
C ALA A 352 11.16 -8.75 1.64
N ASP A 353 11.98 -7.88 2.24
CA ASP A 353 12.35 -7.86 3.65
C ASP A 353 11.90 -6.53 4.28
N PHE A 354 10.78 -6.58 4.98
CA PHE A 354 10.21 -5.39 5.62
C PHE A 354 11.04 -4.88 6.80
N ALA A 355 11.79 -5.73 7.49
CA ALA A 355 12.65 -5.30 8.59
C ALA A 355 13.84 -4.49 8.05
N ASP A 356 14.49 -4.97 7.00
CA ASP A 356 15.57 -4.25 6.32
C ASP A 356 15.05 -2.97 5.63
N TYR A 357 13.87 -3.03 5.03
CA TYR A 357 13.20 -1.85 4.46
C TYR A 357 12.99 -0.76 5.50
N MET A 358 12.40 -1.10 6.65
CA MET A 358 12.19 -0.14 7.74
C MET A 358 13.50 0.43 8.28
N ALA A 359 14.52 -0.42 8.48
CA ALA A 359 15.82 0.00 8.96
C ALA A 359 16.54 0.95 7.98
N SER A 360 16.22 0.85 6.68
CA SER A 360 16.80 1.68 5.62
C SER A 360 16.22 3.10 5.53
N GLN A 361 15.14 3.43 6.24
CA GLN A 361 14.42 4.72 6.11
C GLN A 361 15.32 5.95 6.34
N ASN A 362 16.14 5.92 7.39
CA ASN A 362 17.01 7.05 7.71
C ASN A 362 18.16 7.20 6.68
N ILE A 363 18.65 6.09 6.17
CA ILE A 363 19.70 6.08 5.12
C ILE A 363 19.10 6.67 3.85
N TYR A 364 17.92 6.20 3.45
CA TYR A 364 17.19 6.72 2.31
C TYR A 364 16.96 8.24 2.40
N ASN A 365 16.40 8.74 3.51
CA ASN A 365 16.11 10.15 3.66
C ASN A 365 17.37 11.00 3.47
N LYS A 366 18.50 10.58 4.08
CA LYS A 366 19.77 11.27 3.97
C LYS A 366 20.32 11.27 2.53
N GLU A 367 20.36 10.10 1.91
CA GLU A 367 20.91 9.94 0.56
C GLU A 367 20.03 10.63 -0.49
N TRP A 368 18.71 10.48 -0.38
CA TRP A 368 17.76 11.07 -1.32
C TRP A 368 17.79 12.60 -1.28
N ASN A 369 17.75 13.18 -0.07
CA ASN A 369 17.86 14.64 0.08
C ASN A 369 19.20 15.18 -0.42
N ALA A 370 20.31 14.53 -0.07
CA ALA A 370 21.63 14.93 -0.57
C ALA A 370 21.71 14.87 -2.11
N MET A 371 21.12 13.84 -2.72
CA MET A 371 21.07 13.68 -4.17
C MET A 371 20.30 14.80 -4.86
N LEU A 372 19.23 15.31 -4.21
CA LEU A 372 18.39 16.38 -4.72
C LEU A 372 18.90 17.78 -4.35
N GLY A 373 19.93 17.89 -3.52
CA GLY A 373 20.45 19.17 -3.03
C GLY A 373 19.54 19.83 -1.98
N LEU A 374 18.81 19.03 -1.19
CA LEU A 374 17.87 19.44 -0.14
C LEU A 374 18.45 19.25 1.26
#